data_2813489735b6cb0c6ef44c7d4a47e182
#
_entry.id   2813489735b6cb0c6ef44c7d4a47e182
#
_cell.length_a   1.000
_cell.length_b   1.000
_cell.length_c   1.000
_cell.angle_alpha   90.00
_cell.angle_beta   90.00
_cell.angle_gamma   90.00
#
_symmetry.space_group_name_H-M   'P 1'
#
loop_
_entity.id
_entity.type
_entity.pdbx_description
1 polymer ?
#
loop_
_entity_poly.entity_id
_entity_poly.type
_entity_poly.pdbx_seq_one_letter_code
_entity_poly.pdbx_strand_id
1 'polypeptide(L)'
;MSADVMQMIKDEDVKFIDLRFTDTRGKEQHVSLPAGMIDDALFQDGKMFDGSSIAGWKGIQESDMVLMPEAETAVLDPFSDEKALIIRCDILEPTTLQGYERDPRSVAKRAEAYLKSTGIADTAYFGPEPEFFILDDVRWGASINGAFYKIDSDEAQWNSERVFEDGNMGHRPSVKGGYFPVPPVDSLNDIRAAMCLAMEEMGVPVEVHHHEVATAGQCEIGTRFSTLVKRADMNQILKYCVLNVAAAYGKTATFMPKPLVGDNGNGMHVHQSLAKDGQNIFGGDKYGGLSETALFYIGGIIKHARALNAFTNASTNSYKRLVPGFEAPVMLAYSARNRSASVRIPHDPNPKARRIEVRFPDSTGNPYLSFAAMMLAGLDGIQNKIHPGDAMDKDLYDLPPEEEKAIPQVCYALDQALDELDRDRSFLTVGGVFTDDLIDGYIALKMQEVTRLRMTTHPVEFDMYYSL
;
A
#
# COMPACT_ATOMS: atom_id res chain seq x y z
N MET A 1 15.08 9.57 24.07
CA MET A 1 14.62 9.68 22.67
C MET A 1 15.52 10.61 21.86
N SER A 2 15.54 11.94 22.00
CA SER A 2 16.54 12.81 21.30
C SER A 2 17.96 12.45 21.67
N ALA A 3 18.23 12.20 22.96
CA ALA A 3 19.55 11.76 23.44
C ALA A 3 20.05 10.45 22.78
N ASP A 4 19.17 9.50 22.50
CA ASP A 4 19.54 8.24 21.84
C ASP A 4 19.92 8.49 20.38
N VAL A 5 19.19 9.39 19.68
CA VAL A 5 19.53 9.80 18.31
C VAL A 5 20.89 10.54 18.29
N MET A 6 21.11 11.45 19.24
CA MET A 6 22.40 12.16 19.35
C MET A 6 23.56 11.21 19.67
N GLN A 7 23.31 10.17 20.44
CA GLN A 7 24.31 9.12 20.69
C GLN A 7 24.57 8.30 19.43
N MET A 8 23.52 7.90 18.69
CA MET A 8 23.60 7.16 17.43
C MET A 8 24.40 7.92 16.37
N ILE A 9 24.18 9.25 16.26
CA ILE A 9 24.95 10.12 15.36
C ILE A 9 26.46 10.01 15.65
N LYS A 10 26.85 9.99 16.92
CA LYS A 10 28.25 9.93 17.34
C LYS A 10 28.85 8.53 17.15
N ASP A 11 28.13 7.51 17.59
CA ASP A 11 28.66 6.13 17.59
C ASP A 11 28.82 5.59 16.17
N GLU A 12 27.91 5.97 15.27
CA GLU A 12 27.91 5.54 13.87
C GLU A 12 28.64 6.51 12.93
N ASP A 13 29.16 7.63 13.42
CA ASP A 13 29.80 8.68 12.61
C ASP A 13 28.88 9.19 11.48
N VAL A 14 27.60 9.43 11.80
CA VAL A 14 26.58 9.88 10.85
C VAL A 14 26.92 11.27 10.33
N LYS A 15 26.80 11.46 9.01
CA LYS A 15 27.10 12.73 8.33
C LYS A 15 25.84 13.54 8.03
N PHE A 16 24.71 12.88 7.75
CA PHE A 16 23.45 13.52 7.38
C PHE A 16 22.27 12.91 8.14
N ILE A 17 21.30 13.76 8.45
CA ILE A 17 19.98 13.35 8.94
C ILE A 17 18.97 13.59 7.84
N ASP A 18 18.27 12.53 7.43
CA ASP A 18 17.30 12.52 6.36
C ASP A 18 15.88 12.52 6.98
N LEU A 19 15.26 13.69 7.01
CA LEU A 19 13.90 13.84 7.52
C LEU A 19 12.90 13.43 6.45
N ARG A 20 12.07 12.42 6.72
CA ARG A 20 11.12 11.86 5.77
C ARG A 20 9.67 12.01 6.22
N PHE A 21 8.80 12.28 5.26
CA PHE A 21 7.35 12.29 5.45
C PHE A 21 6.66 11.74 4.21
N THR A 22 5.39 11.36 4.34
CA THR A 22 4.60 10.83 3.22
C THR A 22 3.54 11.85 2.84
N ASP A 23 3.47 12.20 1.54
CA ASP A 23 2.44 13.10 1.02
C ASP A 23 1.07 12.42 0.90
N THR A 24 0.03 13.18 0.53
CA THR A 24 -1.34 12.67 0.40
C THR A 24 -1.46 11.54 -0.63
N ARG A 25 -0.62 11.53 -1.67
CA ARG A 25 -0.58 10.44 -2.68
C ARG A 25 0.08 9.17 -2.19
N GLY A 26 0.72 9.18 -1.02
CA GLY A 26 1.50 8.05 -0.51
C GLY A 26 2.95 8.04 -0.94
N LYS A 27 3.42 9.11 -1.59
CA LYS A 27 4.83 9.26 -1.98
C LYS A 27 5.65 9.76 -0.80
N GLU A 28 6.78 9.09 -0.54
CA GLU A 28 7.74 9.55 0.46
C GLU A 28 8.53 10.77 -0.06
N GLN A 29 8.63 11.80 0.75
CA GLN A 29 9.36 13.04 0.52
C GLN A 29 10.45 13.16 1.57
N HIS A 30 11.54 13.90 1.27
CA HIS A 30 12.63 14.08 2.23
C HIS A 30 13.34 15.41 2.12
N VAL A 31 14.04 15.75 3.19
CA VAL A 31 15.06 16.80 3.23
C VAL A 31 16.20 16.35 4.13
N SER A 32 17.44 16.54 3.67
CA SER A 32 18.63 16.14 4.41
C SER A 32 19.30 17.32 5.08
N LEU A 33 19.71 17.15 6.33
CA LEU A 33 20.44 18.12 7.15
C LEU A 33 21.83 17.58 7.50
N PRO A 34 22.91 18.39 7.45
CA PRO A 34 24.19 17.97 8.01
C PRO A 34 24.08 17.61 9.49
N ALA A 35 24.65 16.50 9.92
CA ALA A 35 24.56 16.03 11.31
C ALA A 35 25.07 17.04 12.34
N GLY A 36 26.06 17.85 11.98
CA GLY A 36 26.59 18.93 12.83
C GLY A 36 25.61 20.10 13.10
N MET A 37 24.48 20.14 12.40
CA MET A 37 23.42 21.14 12.59
C MET A 37 22.28 20.62 13.49
N ILE A 38 22.37 19.39 14.00
CA ILE A 38 21.32 18.74 14.77
C ILE A 38 21.59 18.95 16.27
N ASP A 39 20.57 19.44 16.95
CA ASP A 39 20.51 19.60 18.40
C ASP A 39 19.12 19.22 18.93
N ASP A 40 18.92 19.36 20.23
CA ASP A 40 17.63 19.06 20.87
C ASP A 40 16.48 19.94 20.37
N ALA A 41 16.77 21.15 19.84
CA ALA A 41 15.75 22.06 19.32
C ALA A 41 15.04 21.45 18.08
N LEU A 42 15.73 20.68 17.27
CA LEU A 42 15.09 19.97 16.15
C LEU A 42 13.93 19.07 16.60
N PHE A 43 14.05 18.42 17.75
CA PHE A 43 13.03 17.52 18.30
C PHE A 43 11.95 18.24 19.13
N GLN A 44 12.19 19.49 19.48
CA GLN A 44 11.23 20.34 20.23
C GLN A 44 10.44 21.26 19.30
N ASP A 45 11.12 21.92 18.36
CA ASP A 45 10.57 22.96 17.51
C ASP A 45 10.33 22.49 16.07
N GLY A 46 10.96 21.36 15.67
CA GLY A 46 10.90 20.83 14.32
C GLY A 46 11.71 21.63 13.30
N LYS A 47 11.52 21.29 12.03
CA LYS A 47 12.13 21.96 10.88
C LYS A 47 11.07 22.60 9.99
N MET A 48 11.13 23.91 9.82
CA MET A 48 10.25 24.65 8.90
C MET A 48 10.53 24.25 7.44
N PHE A 49 9.47 24.14 6.65
CA PHE A 49 9.54 23.90 5.20
C PHE A 49 8.33 24.50 4.47
N ASP A 50 8.43 24.58 3.14
CA ASP A 50 7.37 25.07 2.26
C ASP A 50 6.37 23.96 1.91
N GLY A 51 5.24 23.93 2.62
CA GLY A 51 4.14 22.99 2.35
C GLY A 51 3.36 23.25 1.06
N SER A 52 3.49 24.46 0.47
CA SER A 52 2.82 24.78 -0.81
C SER A 52 3.46 24.05 -1.99
N SER A 53 4.68 23.57 -1.85
CA SER A 53 5.36 22.74 -2.83
C SER A 53 4.88 21.27 -2.83
N ILE A 54 4.05 20.89 -1.84
CA ILE A 54 3.48 19.55 -1.75
C ILE A 54 2.07 19.53 -2.36
N ALA A 55 1.88 18.71 -3.37
CA ALA A 55 0.61 18.65 -4.11
C ALA A 55 -0.58 18.29 -3.20
N GLY A 56 -1.62 19.11 -3.26
CA GLY A 56 -2.85 18.91 -2.50
C GLY A 56 -2.81 19.43 -1.06
N TRP A 57 -1.72 20.12 -0.66
CA TRP A 57 -1.59 20.70 0.68
C TRP A 57 -1.93 22.21 0.69
N LYS A 58 -1.08 23.02 1.29
CA LYS A 58 -1.31 24.46 1.48
C LYS A 58 -1.20 25.26 0.18
N GLY A 59 -1.83 26.42 0.15
CA GLY A 59 -1.58 27.43 -0.86
C GLY A 59 -0.35 28.29 -0.53
N ILE A 60 0.17 29.01 -1.52
CA ILE A 60 1.38 29.83 -1.37
C ILE A 60 1.26 30.93 -0.29
N GLN A 61 0.04 31.36 0.01
CA GLN A 61 -0.25 32.38 1.04
C GLN A 61 -0.16 31.83 2.47
N GLU A 62 -0.10 30.51 2.65
CA GLU A 62 -0.01 29.81 3.95
C GLU A 62 0.99 28.65 3.84
N SER A 63 2.16 28.90 3.25
CA SER A 63 3.10 27.85 2.85
C SER A 63 3.86 27.20 4.00
N ASP A 64 4.06 27.94 5.09
CA ASP A 64 4.92 27.49 6.18
C ASP A 64 4.31 26.32 6.95
N MET A 65 5.08 25.25 7.11
CA MET A 65 4.74 24.04 7.85
C MET A 65 5.95 23.50 8.61
N VAL A 66 5.72 22.62 9.57
CA VAL A 66 6.76 22.04 10.43
C VAL A 66 6.90 20.55 10.19
N LEU A 67 8.12 20.09 9.87
CA LEU A 67 8.54 18.70 9.99
C LEU A 67 8.90 18.43 11.44
N MET A 68 8.12 17.60 12.13
CA MET A 68 8.40 17.21 13.51
C MET A 68 8.94 15.78 13.54
N PRO A 69 10.26 15.59 13.74
CA PRO A 69 10.87 14.28 13.69
C PRO A 69 10.48 13.43 14.90
N GLU A 70 10.14 12.17 14.66
CA GLU A 70 9.87 11.16 15.68
C GLU A 70 11.12 10.33 15.93
N ALA A 71 11.84 10.59 16.99
CA ALA A 71 13.14 10.02 17.33
C ALA A 71 13.14 8.47 17.35
N GLU A 72 12.02 7.86 17.74
CA GLU A 72 11.88 6.39 17.79
C GLU A 72 11.92 5.72 16.41
N THR A 73 11.75 6.50 15.34
CA THR A 73 11.78 5.99 13.95
C THR A 73 13.18 6.03 13.35
N ALA A 74 14.16 6.53 14.09
CA ALA A 74 15.53 6.69 13.59
C ALA A 74 16.14 5.36 13.16
N VAL A 75 16.64 5.28 11.93
CA VAL A 75 17.28 4.10 11.36
C VAL A 75 18.39 4.52 10.39
N LEU A 76 19.52 3.78 10.37
CA LEU A 76 20.58 3.99 9.41
C LEU A 76 20.10 3.67 7.98
N ASP A 77 20.53 4.48 7.01
CA ASP A 77 20.29 4.24 5.60
C ASP A 77 21.38 3.35 5.01
N PRO A 78 21.07 2.09 4.61
CA PRO A 78 22.06 1.20 4.04
C PRO A 78 22.43 1.51 2.59
N PHE A 79 21.75 2.48 1.95
CA PHE A 79 21.91 2.79 0.52
C PHE A 79 22.68 4.11 0.27
N SER A 80 22.94 4.88 1.31
CA SER A 80 23.66 6.14 1.19
C SER A 80 25.17 5.91 1.21
N ASP A 81 25.92 6.54 0.29
CA ASP A 81 27.40 6.45 0.27
C ASP A 81 28.01 7.04 1.55
N GLU A 82 27.49 8.17 2.01
CA GLU A 82 27.83 8.76 3.29
C GLU A 82 26.81 8.31 4.35
N LYS A 83 27.27 7.99 5.55
CA LYS A 83 26.36 7.52 6.61
C LYS A 83 25.26 8.54 6.90
N ALA A 84 24.04 8.14 6.68
CA ALA A 84 22.82 8.92 6.91
C ALA A 84 21.88 8.21 7.86
N LEU A 85 21.15 8.99 8.66
CA LEU A 85 20.14 8.53 9.57
C LEU A 85 18.78 9.01 9.09
N ILE A 86 17.88 8.11 8.76
CA ILE A 86 16.51 8.41 8.37
C ILE A 86 15.66 8.58 9.62
N ILE A 87 14.90 9.68 9.70
CA ILE A 87 13.92 9.90 10.77
C ILE A 87 12.59 10.31 10.13
N ARG A 88 11.50 9.63 10.51
CA ARG A 88 10.16 9.96 10.04
C ARG A 88 9.58 11.13 10.80
N CYS A 89 8.87 12.00 10.08
CA CYS A 89 8.28 13.21 10.62
C CYS A 89 6.76 13.18 10.53
N ASP A 90 6.12 13.74 11.54
CA ASP A 90 4.76 14.26 11.42
C ASP A 90 4.81 15.67 10.83
N ILE A 91 3.73 16.10 10.22
CA ILE A 91 3.58 17.47 9.73
C ILE A 91 2.68 18.24 10.67
N LEU A 92 3.18 19.39 11.16
CA LEU A 92 2.44 20.21 12.09
C LEU A 92 2.13 21.59 11.52
N GLU A 93 1.00 22.16 11.99
CA GLU A 93 0.67 23.57 11.79
C GLU A 93 1.60 24.45 12.64
N PRO A 94 2.29 25.43 12.07
CA PRO A 94 3.32 26.20 12.78
C PRO A 94 2.77 27.04 13.93
N THR A 95 1.51 27.50 13.85
CA THR A 95 0.89 28.37 14.86
C THR A 95 0.36 27.61 16.07
N THR A 96 -0.06 26.37 15.89
CA THR A 96 -0.71 25.56 16.94
C THR A 96 0.14 24.39 17.40
N LEU A 97 1.12 23.97 16.59
CA LEU A 97 1.90 22.72 16.73
C LEU A 97 1.03 21.47 16.82
N GLN A 98 -0.20 21.55 16.27
CA GLN A 98 -1.07 20.40 16.10
C GLN A 98 -0.81 19.72 14.77
N GLY A 99 -1.09 18.41 14.69
CA GLY A 99 -0.95 17.64 13.44
C GLY A 99 -1.77 18.26 12.31
N TYR A 100 -1.12 18.47 11.16
CA TYR A 100 -1.80 18.98 9.97
C TYR A 100 -2.90 18.02 9.52
N GLU A 101 -4.08 18.52 9.22
CA GLU A 101 -5.26 17.70 8.91
C GLU A 101 -5.05 16.75 7.71
N ARG A 102 -4.29 17.20 6.71
CA ARG A 102 -4.00 16.42 5.50
C ARG A 102 -2.71 15.60 5.59
N ASP A 103 -2.01 15.60 6.74
CA ASP A 103 -0.87 14.74 6.97
C ASP A 103 -1.33 13.28 7.16
N PRO A 104 -1.00 12.35 6.24
CA PRO A 104 -1.46 10.97 6.33
C PRO A 104 -1.04 10.25 7.62
N ARG A 105 0.18 10.51 8.10
CA ARG A 105 0.69 9.89 9.33
C ARG A 105 -0.07 10.39 10.57
N SER A 106 -0.41 11.66 10.61
CA SER A 106 -1.28 12.24 11.66
C SER A 106 -2.70 11.66 11.61
N VAL A 107 -3.26 11.40 10.41
CA VAL A 107 -4.54 10.69 10.26
C VAL A 107 -4.47 9.29 10.89
N ALA A 108 -3.42 8.53 10.60
CA ALA A 108 -3.23 7.20 11.17
C ALA A 108 -3.11 7.22 12.70
N LYS A 109 -2.41 8.20 13.26
CA LYS A 109 -2.32 8.42 14.72
C LYS A 109 -3.69 8.76 15.32
N ARG A 110 -4.47 9.64 14.68
CA ARG A 110 -5.85 9.93 15.10
C ARG A 110 -6.74 8.70 15.05
N ALA A 111 -6.56 7.83 14.04
CA ALA A 111 -7.30 6.58 13.93
C ALA A 111 -6.99 5.61 15.07
N GLU A 112 -5.72 5.42 15.46
CA GLU A 112 -5.35 4.62 16.63
C GLU A 112 -5.93 5.21 17.94
N ALA A 113 -5.88 6.52 18.09
CA ALA A 113 -6.47 7.20 19.26
C ALA A 113 -8.00 7.02 19.30
N TYR A 114 -8.67 7.13 18.15
CA TYR A 114 -10.12 6.90 18.05
C TYR A 114 -10.48 5.46 18.43
N LEU A 115 -9.77 4.46 17.90
CA LEU A 115 -9.98 3.05 18.27
C LEU A 115 -10.00 2.88 19.79
N LYS A 116 -8.97 3.39 20.48
CA LYS A 116 -8.87 3.33 21.96
C LYS A 116 -10.07 4.01 22.64
N SER A 117 -10.50 5.14 22.12
CA SER A 117 -11.62 5.92 22.69
C SER A 117 -12.96 5.20 22.59
N THR A 118 -13.14 4.30 21.61
CA THR A 118 -14.39 3.52 21.46
C THR A 118 -14.56 2.46 22.55
N GLY A 119 -13.48 2.04 23.22
CA GLY A 119 -13.48 0.94 24.17
C GLY A 119 -13.70 -0.45 23.54
N ILE A 120 -13.83 -0.55 22.22
CA ILE A 120 -13.97 -1.82 21.49
C ILE A 120 -12.65 -2.59 21.54
N ALA A 121 -11.56 -1.91 21.18
CA ALA A 121 -10.21 -2.44 21.18
C ALA A 121 -9.22 -1.31 21.52
N ASP A 122 -7.99 -1.67 21.84
CA ASP A 122 -6.89 -0.71 22.08
C ASP A 122 -5.80 -0.78 21.01
N THR A 123 -5.78 -1.86 20.22
CA THR A 123 -4.75 -2.12 19.21
C THR A 123 -5.37 -2.70 17.95
N ALA A 124 -4.99 -2.17 16.80
CA ALA A 124 -5.28 -2.73 15.50
C ALA A 124 -3.98 -3.20 14.84
N TYR A 125 -3.96 -4.45 14.38
CA TYR A 125 -2.83 -5.03 13.67
C TYR A 125 -3.10 -5.10 12.17
N PHE A 126 -2.07 -4.77 11.40
CA PHE A 126 -2.06 -4.80 9.95
C PHE A 126 -0.87 -5.61 9.44
N GLY A 127 -1.12 -6.45 8.44
CA GLY A 127 -0.11 -7.23 7.73
C GLY A 127 -0.35 -7.12 6.22
N PRO A 128 0.17 -6.08 5.56
CA PRO A 128 0.09 -5.97 4.10
C PRO A 128 1.08 -6.91 3.43
N GLU A 129 0.67 -7.44 2.27
CA GLU A 129 1.45 -8.30 1.37
C GLU A 129 1.62 -7.58 0.02
N PRO A 130 2.52 -6.59 -0.10
CA PRO A 130 2.69 -5.85 -1.33
C PRO A 130 3.46 -6.67 -2.36
N GLU A 131 2.85 -6.90 -3.51
CA GLU A 131 3.48 -7.49 -4.69
C GLU A 131 4.15 -6.41 -5.54
N PHE A 132 5.19 -6.78 -6.28
CA PHE A 132 5.94 -5.89 -7.15
C PHE A 132 6.59 -6.64 -8.32
N PHE A 133 6.97 -5.89 -9.37
CA PHE A 133 7.77 -6.43 -10.46
C PHE A 133 9.21 -5.92 -10.37
N ILE A 134 10.17 -6.80 -10.68
CA ILE A 134 11.57 -6.44 -10.96
C ILE A 134 11.78 -6.57 -12.46
N LEU A 135 12.23 -5.50 -13.12
CA LEU A 135 12.32 -5.39 -14.57
C LEU A 135 13.73 -4.96 -14.98
N ASP A 136 14.14 -5.30 -16.20
CA ASP A 136 15.46 -4.96 -16.74
C ASP A 136 15.47 -3.61 -17.44
N ASP A 137 14.37 -3.23 -18.12
CA ASP A 137 14.27 -1.93 -18.80
C ASP A 137 12.82 -1.48 -18.84
N VAL A 138 12.57 -0.20 -18.56
CA VAL A 138 11.24 0.42 -18.67
C VAL A 138 11.36 1.78 -19.33
N ARG A 139 10.67 1.94 -20.46
CA ARG A 139 10.62 3.18 -21.24
C ARG A 139 9.18 3.58 -21.49
N TRP A 140 8.89 4.84 -21.38
CA TRP A 140 7.58 5.38 -21.74
C TRP A 140 7.69 6.82 -22.24
N GLY A 141 6.70 7.22 -23.01
CA GLY A 141 6.52 8.59 -23.47
C GLY A 141 5.08 8.87 -23.80
N ALA A 142 4.65 10.09 -23.56
CA ALA A 142 3.36 10.61 -24.00
C ALA A 142 3.54 12.04 -24.48
N SER A 143 3.28 12.26 -25.76
CA SER A 143 3.38 13.55 -26.43
C SER A 143 2.09 13.82 -27.21
N ILE A 144 1.99 14.99 -27.82
CA ILE A 144 0.80 15.40 -28.56
C ILE A 144 0.47 14.48 -29.75
N ASN A 145 1.48 13.86 -30.34
CA ASN A 145 1.37 13.04 -31.54
C ASN A 145 1.77 11.57 -31.36
N GLY A 146 1.97 11.12 -30.11
CA GLY A 146 2.34 9.73 -29.87
C GLY A 146 2.44 9.39 -28.39
N ALA A 147 2.12 8.14 -28.05
CA ALA A 147 2.30 7.58 -26.73
C ALA A 147 2.82 6.15 -26.86
N PHE A 148 3.70 5.75 -25.96
CA PHE A 148 4.21 4.40 -25.89
C PHE A 148 4.64 4.05 -24.47
N TYR A 149 4.65 2.76 -24.15
CA TYR A 149 5.45 2.18 -23.09
C TYR A 149 6.11 0.90 -23.60
N LYS A 150 7.27 0.58 -23.08
CA LYS A 150 8.00 -0.65 -23.37
C LYS A 150 8.65 -1.14 -22.10
N ILE A 151 8.40 -2.40 -21.77
CA ILE A 151 8.94 -3.08 -20.59
C ILE A 151 9.76 -4.26 -21.08
N ASP A 152 10.91 -4.49 -20.46
CA ASP A 152 11.74 -5.65 -20.73
C ASP A 152 12.11 -6.40 -19.43
N SER A 153 12.21 -7.71 -19.55
CA SER A 153 12.63 -8.62 -18.49
C SER A 153 13.32 -9.84 -19.10
N ASP A 154 14.49 -10.17 -18.63
CA ASP A 154 15.27 -11.31 -19.15
C ASP A 154 14.58 -12.66 -18.91
N GLU A 155 13.75 -12.77 -17.90
CA GLU A 155 12.95 -13.98 -17.66
C GLU A 155 11.65 -14.06 -18.46
N ALA A 156 11.28 -13.01 -19.20
CA ALA A 156 10.04 -12.99 -19.96
C ALA A 156 10.11 -13.87 -21.20
N GLN A 157 8.98 -14.50 -21.55
CA GLN A 157 8.90 -15.38 -22.72
C GLN A 157 9.20 -14.66 -24.05
N TRP A 158 8.92 -13.35 -24.17
CA TRP A 158 9.26 -12.59 -25.37
C TRP A 158 10.77 -12.47 -25.63
N ASN A 159 11.61 -12.85 -24.66
CA ASN A 159 13.06 -12.93 -24.78
C ASN A 159 13.58 -14.36 -25.05
N SER A 160 12.71 -15.32 -25.40
CA SER A 160 13.09 -16.72 -25.68
C SER A 160 14.08 -16.88 -26.84
N GLU A 161 14.08 -15.94 -27.81
CA GLU A 161 14.98 -15.92 -28.96
C GLU A 161 16.12 -14.88 -28.82
N ARG A 162 16.17 -14.13 -27.70
CA ARG A 162 17.19 -13.11 -27.48
C ARG A 162 18.58 -13.75 -27.33
N VAL A 163 19.57 -13.11 -27.94
CA VAL A 163 20.99 -13.45 -27.75
C VAL A 163 21.53 -12.64 -26.58
N PHE A 164 22.05 -13.34 -25.57
CA PHE A 164 22.76 -12.76 -24.43
C PHE A 164 24.27 -13.06 -24.56
N GLU A 165 25.12 -12.26 -23.90
CA GLU A 165 26.57 -12.40 -23.96
C GLU A 165 27.00 -13.82 -23.48
N ASP A 166 26.40 -14.30 -22.40
CA ASP A 166 26.67 -15.61 -21.80
C ASP A 166 25.75 -16.74 -22.33
N GLY A 167 25.02 -16.49 -23.41
CA GLY A 167 24.04 -17.41 -23.98
C GLY A 167 22.68 -17.37 -23.31
N ASN A 168 21.66 -17.87 -24.01
CA ASN A 168 20.29 -17.93 -23.53
C ASN A 168 20.04 -19.26 -22.82
N MET A 169 19.84 -19.23 -21.52
CA MET A 169 19.71 -20.41 -20.67
C MET A 169 18.38 -21.16 -20.85
N GLY A 170 17.35 -20.52 -21.42
CA GLY A 170 16.05 -21.13 -21.71
C GLY A 170 15.13 -21.37 -20.50
N HIS A 171 15.61 -21.19 -19.27
CA HIS A 171 14.80 -21.34 -18.08
C HIS A 171 13.95 -20.09 -17.85
N ARG A 172 12.64 -20.18 -18.11
CA ARG A 172 11.67 -19.10 -17.94
C ARG A 172 10.34 -19.62 -17.44
N PRO A 173 9.64 -18.89 -16.53
CA PRO A 173 8.27 -19.21 -16.21
C PRO A 173 7.35 -18.95 -17.43
N SER A 174 6.29 -19.72 -17.57
CA SER A 174 5.23 -19.43 -18.53
C SER A 174 4.34 -18.28 -18.04
N VAL A 175 3.59 -17.65 -18.94
CA VAL A 175 2.58 -16.64 -18.55
C VAL A 175 1.63 -17.25 -17.51
N LYS A 176 1.41 -16.58 -16.39
CA LYS A 176 0.69 -17.07 -15.20
C LYS A 176 1.30 -18.34 -14.57
N GLY A 177 2.55 -18.67 -14.85
CA GLY A 177 3.24 -19.87 -14.36
C GLY A 177 4.41 -19.60 -13.42
N GLY A 178 4.52 -18.38 -12.88
CA GLY A 178 5.64 -17.96 -12.05
C GLY A 178 5.56 -18.28 -10.56
N TYR A 179 4.49 -18.95 -10.10
CA TYR A 179 4.32 -19.20 -8.67
C TYR A 179 5.24 -20.31 -8.16
N PHE A 180 6.17 -19.95 -7.27
CA PHE A 180 7.08 -20.85 -6.55
C PHE A 180 8.04 -21.73 -7.38
N PRO A 181 8.56 -21.31 -8.56
CA PRO A 181 9.59 -22.10 -9.20
C PRO A 181 10.89 -22.07 -8.38
N VAL A 182 11.66 -23.14 -8.47
CA VAL A 182 13.02 -23.10 -7.91
C VAL A 182 14.01 -22.46 -8.90
N PRO A 183 15.13 -21.89 -8.43
CA PRO A 183 16.20 -21.50 -9.33
C PRO A 183 16.68 -22.68 -10.21
N PRO A 184 17.08 -22.47 -11.46
CA PRO A 184 17.30 -21.17 -12.11
C PRO A 184 16.07 -20.58 -12.79
N VAL A 185 14.88 -21.22 -12.77
CA VAL A 185 13.65 -20.64 -13.31
C VAL A 185 13.29 -19.37 -12.53
N ASP A 186 13.37 -19.40 -11.20
CA ASP A 186 13.36 -18.20 -10.36
C ASP A 186 14.71 -17.50 -10.45
N SER A 187 14.89 -16.66 -11.44
CA SER A 187 16.13 -15.90 -11.68
C SER A 187 16.33 -14.73 -10.69
N LEU A 188 15.34 -14.42 -9.86
CA LEU A 188 15.31 -13.25 -8.98
C LEU A 188 15.45 -13.59 -7.49
N ASN A 189 15.74 -14.85 -7.17
CA ASN A 189 15.87 -15.30 -5.78
C ASN A 189 16.89 -14.47 -4.98
N ASP A 190 18.08 -14.26 -5.55
CA ASP A 190 19.17 -13.59 -4.84
C ASP A 190 18.94 -12.09 -4.66
N ILE A 191 18.32 -11.42 -5.65
CA ILE A 191 17.98 -10.01 -5.50
C ILE A 191 16.87 -9.81 -4.45
N ARG A 192 15.88 -10.71 -4.37
CA ARG A 192 14.89 -10.68 -3.27
C ARG A 192 15.53 -10.96 -1.92
N ALA A 193 16.48 -11.88 -1.83
CA ALA A 193 17.23 -12.13 -0.60
C ALA A 193 17.99 -10.88 -0.14
N ALA A 194 18.63 -10.14 -1.06
CA ALA A 194 19.28 -8.88 -0.73
C ALA A 194 18.26 -7.81 -0.25
N MET A 195 17.07 -7.75 -0.85
CA MET A 195 15.98 -6.89 -0.38
C MET A 195 15.58 -7.22 1.05
N CYS A 196 15.42 -8.50 1.36
CA CYS A 196 15.07 -8.97 2.70
C CYS A 196 16.11 -8.57 3.75
N LEU A 197 17.40 -8.75 3.46
CA LEU A 197 18.47 -8.36 4.36
C LEU A 197 18.49 -6.85 4.62
N ALA A 198 18.29 -6.03 3.58
CA ALA A 198 18.19 -4.58 3.75
C ALA A 198 16.96 -4.17 4.59
N MET A 199 15.82 -4.84 4.40
CA MET A 199 14.63 -4.62 5.24
C MET A 199 14.89 -4.94 6.70
N GLU A 200 15.52 -6.09 6.97
CA GLU A 200 15.86 -6.51 8.34
C GLU A 200 16.81 -5.51 9.01
N GLU A 201 17.82 -5.02 8.28
CA GLU A 201 18.74 -3.98 8.76
C GLU A 201 18.00 -2.68 9.10
N MET A 202 16.97 -2.33 8.33
CA MET A 202 16.11 -1.16 8.57
C MET A 202 14.95 -1.44 9.54
N GLY A 203 14.96 -2.55 10.26
CA GLY A 203 13.99 -2.86 11.32
C GLY A 203 12.63 -3.38 10.82
N VAL A 204 12.54 -3.89 9.60
CA VAL A 204 11.34 -4.54 9.05
C VAL A 204 11.55 -6.07 9.06
N PRO A 205 10.97 -6.81 10.02
CA PRO A 205 11.13 -8.26 10.09
C PRO A 205 10.49 -8.95 8.90
N VAL A 206 11.28 -9.74 8.16
CA VAL A 206 10.84 -10.52 7.01
C VAL A 206 10.41 -11.92 7.46
N GLU A 207 9.37 -12.47 6.86
CA GLU A 207 8.87 -13.83 7.13
C GLU A 207 9.04 -14.77 5.94
N VAL A 208 8.89 -14.27 4.70
CA VAL A 208 8.96 -15.08 3.48
C VAL A 208 9.25 -14.20 2.27
N HIS A 209 9.88 -14.76 1.25
CA HIS A 209 9.92 -14.17 -0.09
C HIS A 209 9.79 -15.25 -1.16
N HIS A 210 9.17 -14.92 -2.26
CA HIS A 210 8.98 -15.84 -3.38
C HIS A 210 8.73 -15.11 -4.71
N HIS A 211 8.87 -15.86 -5.81
CA HIS A 211 8.36 -15.43 -7.11
C HIS A 211 6.85 -15.59 -7.14
N GLU A 212 6.16 -14.60 -7.70
CA GLU A 212 4.70 -14.58 -7.83
C GLU A 212 4.21 -15.11 -9.18
N VAL A 213 2.88 -15.16 -9.35
CA VAL A 213 2.19 -15.83 -10.47
C VAL A 213 2.56 -15.22 -11.83
N ALA A 214 2.67 -13.90 -11.94
CA ALA A 214 3.01 -13.27 -13.21
C ALA A 214 4.46 -13.56 -13.59
N THR A 215 4.66 -13.80 -14.88
CA THR A 215 6.02 -13.87 -15.46
C THR A 215 6.63 -12.47 -15.49
N ALA A 216 7.84 -12.35 -16.05
CA ALA A 216 8.52 -11.08 -16.18
C ALA A 216 8.79 -10.38 -14.84
N GLY A 217 9.09 -11.14 -13.80
CA GLY A 217 9.68 -10.62 -12.58
C GLY A 217 8.74 -10.25 -11.44
N GLN A 218 7.55 -10.82 -11.38
CA GLN A 218 6.68 -10.57 -10.24
C GLN A 218 7.19 -11.28 -8.98
N CYS A 219 7.20 -10.54 -7.87
CA CYS A 219 7.72 -10.97 -6.58
C CYS A 219 6.80 -10.52 -5.45
N GLU A 220 6.90 -11.25 -4.32
CA GLU A 220 6.32 -10.86 -3.04
C GLU A 220 7.33 -11.06 -1.92
N ILE A 221 7.33 -10.14 -0.95
CA ILE A 221 8.07 -10.27 0.31
C ILE A 221 7.09 -10.08 1.46
N GLY A 222 6.78 -11.16 2.14
CA GLY A 222 5.95 -11.17 3.34
C GLY A 222 6.72 -10.70 4.56
N THR A 223 6.14 -9.79 5.31
CA THR A 223 6.77 -9.18 6.50
C THR A 223 5.82 -9.26 7.69
N ARG A 224 6.39 -9.30 8.90
CA ARG A 224 5.61 -9.43 10.12
C ARG A 224 4.62 -8.28 10.28
N PHE A 225 3.40 -8.60 10.71
CA PHE A 225 2.37 -7.62 11.05
C PHE A 225 2.81 -6.68 12.20
N SER A 226 2.23 -5.49 12.27
CA SER A 226 2.45 -4.52 13.34
C SER A 226 1.21 -3.65 13.55
N THR A 227 1.28 -2.70 14.49
CA THR A 227 0.21 -1.71 14.70
C THR A 227 0.09 -0.77 13.51
N LEU A 228 -1.03 -0.09 13.37
CA LEU A 228 -1.41 0.67 12.18
C LEU A 228 -0.31 1.64 11.72
N VAL A 229 0.09 2.59 12.58
CA VAL A 229 1.11 3.61 12.23
C VAL A 229 2.44 2.95 11.92
N LYS A 230 2.91 2.09 12.83
CA LYS A 230 4.20 1.41 12.67
C LYS A 230 4.23 0.53 11.41
N ARG A 231 3.14 -0.14 11.08
CA ARG A 231 3.07 -0.97 9.86
C ARG A 231 3.08 -0.13 8.58
N ALA A 232 2.42 1.04 8.60
CA ALA A 232 2.48 1.99 7.49
C ALA A 232 3.91 2.53 7.29
N ASP A 233 4.61 2.89 8.38
CA ASP A 233 6.04 3.26 8.35
C ASP A 233 6.89 2.14 7.73
N MET A 234 6.70 0.89 8.18
CA MET A 234 7.41 -0.28 7.65
C MET A 234 7.10 -0.55 6.18
N ASN A 235 5.88 -0.25 5.71
CA ASN A 235 5.52 -0.41 4.31
C ASN A 235 6.27 0.58 3.41
N GLN A 236 6.52 1.80 3.89
CA GLN A 236 7.36 2.76 3.18
C GLN A 236 8.82 2.31 3.14
N ILE A 237 9.36 1.75 4.24
CA ILE A 237 10.71 1.16 4.27
C ILE A 237 10.81 0.00 3.28
N LEU A 238 9.82 -0.89 3.23
CA LEU A 238 9.78 -2.00 2.27
C LEU A 238 9.89 -1.49 0.83
N LYS A 239 9.06 -0.49 0.46
CA LYS A 239 9.13 0.10 -0.88
C LYS A 239 10.51 0.71 -1.16
N TYR A 240 11.06 1.42 -0.20
CA TYR A 240 12.39 2.03 -0.30
C TYR A 240 13.49 0.99 -0.53
N CYS A 241 13.51 -0.10 0.24
CA CYS A 241 14.47 -1.19 0.08
C CYS A 241 14.34 -1.88 -1.28
N VAL A 242 13.11 -2.20 -1.71
CA VAL A 242 12.87 -2.85 -3.00
C VAL A 242 13.40 -2.00 -4.16
N LEU A 243 13.10 -0.71 -4.17
CA LEU A 243 13.52 0.19 -5.25
C LEU A 243 15.03 0.38 -5.28
N ASN A 244 15.68 0.57 -4.12
CA ASN A 244 17.12 0.81 -4.06
C ASN A 244 17.95 -0.44 -4.32
N VAL A 245 17.54 -1.61 -3.80
CA VAL A 245 18.25 -2.87 -4.11
C VAL A 245 18.10 -3.20 -5.59
N ALA A 246 16.92 -3.03 -6.21
CA ALA A 246 16.77 -3.22 -7.64
C ALA A 246 17.74 -2.33 -8.43
N ALA A 247 17.84 -1.05 -8.08
CA ALA A 247 18.78 -0.10 -8.70
C ALA A 247 20.24 -0.53 -8.52
N ALA A 248 20.63 -1.01 -7.34
CA ALA A 248 21.98 -1.51 -7.07
C ALA A 248 22.35 -2.74 -7.93
N TYR A 249 21.37 -3.54 -8.32
CA TYR A 249 21.54 -4.68 -9.24
C TYR A 249 21.40 -4.30 -10.72
N GLY A 250 21.35 -3.01 -11.05
CA GLY A 250 21.16 -2.54 -12.44
C GLY A 250 19.78 -2.85 -13.02
N LYS A 251 18.78 -3.07 -12.17
CA LYS A 251 17.41 -3.34 -12.52
C LYS A 251 16.50 -2.20 -12.03
N THR A 252 15.20 -2.30 -12.32
CA THR A 252 14.19 -1.38 -11.77
C THR A 252 13.06 -2.20 -11.17
N ALA A 253 12.34 -1.63 -10.21
CA ALA A 253 11.18 -2.27 -9.61
C ALA A 253 9.97 -1.34 -9.64
N THR A 254 8.78 -1.94 -9.69
CA THR A 254 7.52 -1.18 -9.65
C THR A 254 6.44 -1.89 -8.83
N PHE A 255 5.71 -1.10 -8.05
CA PHE A 255 4.49 -1.52 -7.36
C PHE A 255 3.23 -1.15 -8.15
N MET A 256 3.36 -0.80 -9.42
CA MET A 256 2.24 -0.47 -10.31
C MET A 256 1.27 -1.67 -10.38
N PRO A 257 -0.05 -1.47 -10.18
CA PRO A 257 -1.00 -2.57 -10.07
C PRO A 257 -1.11 -3.44 -11.33
N LYS A 258 -1.01 -2.85 -12.52
CA LYS A 258 -1.12 -3.58 -13.79
C LYS A 258 -0.12 -3.04 -14.82
N PRO A 259 1.16 -3.41 -14.73
CA PRO A 259 2.16 -2.97 -15.70
C PRO A 259 2.14 -3.78 -17.01
N LEU A 260 1.69 -5.04 -16.97
CA LEU A 260 1.69 -5.96 -18.11
C LEU A 260 0.27 -6.33 -18.53
N VAL A 261 0.04 -6.38 -19.85
CA VAL A 261 -1.22 -6.86 -20.45
C VAL A 261 -1.21 -8.39 -20.52
N GLY A 262 -2.33 -9.02 -20.17
CA GLY A 262 -2.50 -10.47 -20.32
C GLY A 262 -1.86 -11.34 -19.24
N ASP A 263 -1.25 -10.74 -18.22
CA ASP A 263 -0.69 -11.45 -17.06
C ASP A 263 -1.29 -10.92 -15.75
N ASN A 264 -0.97 -11.52 -14.60
CA ASN A 264 -1.46 -11.05 -13.30
C ASN A 264 -0.88 -9.66 -12.96
N GLY A 265 -1.61 -8.91 -12.14
CA GLY A 265 -1.16 -7.63 -11.60
C GLY A 265 -0.74 -7.73 -10.15
N ASN A 266 -0.22 -6.63 -9.60
CA ASN A 266 0.20 -6.51 -8.21
C ASN A 266 -0.95 -6.14 -7.29
N GLY A 267 -1.23 -6.98 -6.29
CA GLY A 267 -2.05 -6.66 -5.14
C GLY A 267 -1.22 -6.13 -3.97
N MET A 268 -1.94 -5.70 -2.96
CA MET A 268 -1.46 -5.55 -1.59
C MET A 268 -2.57 -6.05 -0.68
N HIS A 269 -2.66 -7.36 -0.50
CA HIS A 269 -3.63 -7.94 0.42
C HIS A 269 -3.31 -7.47 1.83
N VAL A 270 -4.33 -7.15 2.62
CA VAL A 270 -4.12 -6.58 3.95
C VAL A 270 -4.78 -7.45 5.00
N HIS A 271 -3.97 -8.18 5.75
CA HIS A 271 -4.38 -8.90 6.94
C HIS A 271 -4.69 -7.92 8.06
N GLN A 272 -5.79 -8.14 8.78
CA GLN A 272 -6.25 -7.25 9.85
C GLN A 272 -6.80 -8.04 11.02
N SER A 273 -6.53 -7.56 12.23
CA SER A 273 -7.15 -8.01 13.46
C SER A 273 -7.17 -6.89 14.50
N LEU A 274 -8.06 -7.02 15.49
CA LEU A 274 -8.13 -6.13 16.63
C LEU A 274 -7.78 -6.89 17.92
N ALA A 275 -7.15 -6.18 18.84
CA ALA A 275 -6.86 -6.69 20.18
C ALA A 275 -7.33 -5.72 21.25
N LYS A 276 -7.69 -6.26 22.41
CA LYS A 276 -7.99 -5.54 23.63
C LYS A 276 -7.23 -6.18 24.80
N ASP A 277 -6.52 -5.38 25.57
CA ASP A 277 -5.70 -5.84 26.69
C ASP A 277 -4.76 -7.00 26.27
N GLY A 278 -4.16 -6.89 25.08
CA GLY A 278 -3.28 -7.91 24.52
C GLY A 278 -3.96 -9.18 24.02
N GLN A 279 -5.28 -9.26 24.04
CA GLN A 279 -6.05 -10.42 23.55
C GLN A 279 -6.69 -10.13 22.19
N ASN A 280 -6.47 -11.04 21.23
CA ASN A 280 -7.14 -10.98 19.93
C ASN A 280 -8.65 -11.17 20.11
N ILE A 281 -9.45 -10.18 19.67
CA ILE A 281 -10.92 -10.21 19.77
C ILE A 281 -11.61 -10.75 18.51
N PHE A 282 -10.85 -11.15 17.50
CA PHE A 282 -11.39 -11.73 16.26
C PHE A 282 -11.61 -13.23 16.35
N GLY A 283 -10.95 -13.93 17.27
CA GLY A 283 -11.18 -15.36 17.52
C GLY A 283 -12.50 -15.64 18.21
N GLY A 284 -13.22 -16.69 17.78
CA GLY A 284 -14.51 -17.08 18.34
C GLY A 284 -15.02 -18.41 17.80
N ASP A 285 -16.32 -18.63 17.96
CA ASP A 285 -17.03 -19.86 17.60
C ASP A 285 -17.95 -19.74 16.39
N LYS A 286 -17.93 -18.60 15.70
CA LYS A 286 -18.73 -18.37 14.50
C LYS A 286 -18.00 -18.88 13.25
N TYR A 287 -18.60 -18.58 12.08
CA TYR A 287 -18.07 -18.99 10.78
C TYR A 287 -16.57 -18.67 10.65
N GLY A 288 -15.80 -19.61 10.12
CA GLY A 288 -14.35 -19.47 9.94
C GLY A 288 -13.53 -19.41 11.24
N GLY A 289 -14.14 -19.71 12.41
CA GLY A 289 -13.52 -19.58 13.73
C GLY A 289 -13.40 -18.13 14.19
N LEU A 290 -14.21 -17.24 13.65
CA LEU A 290 -14.28 -15.83 14.03
C LEU A 290 -15.26 -15.59 15.18
N SER A 291 -15.10 -14.46 15.84
CA SER A 291 -16.10 -13.89 16.75
C SER A 291 -17.19 -13.15 15.97
N GLU A 292 -18.30 -12.88 16.63
CA GLU A 292 -19.36 -12.02 16.07
C GLU A 292 -18.82 -10.60 15.77
N THR A 293 -17.93 -10.08 16.63
CA THR A 293 -17.24 -8.80 16.42
C THR A 293 -16.47 -8.78 15.11
N ALA A 294 -15.74 -9.85 14.78
CA ALA A 294 -15.02 -9.95 13.52
C ALA A 294 -15.95 -10.03 12.31
N LEU A 295 -17.10 -10.71 12.42
CA LEU A 295 -18.11 -10.73 11.36
C LEU A 295 -18.70 -9.33 11.12
N PHE A 296 -19.00 -8.59 12.16
CA PHE A 296 -19.45 -7.19 12.02
C PHE A 296 -18.36 -6.31 11.40
N TYR A 297 -17.10 -6.53 11.74
CA TYR A 297 -15.97 -5.82 11.10
C TYR A 297 -15.94 -6.10 9.58
N ILE A 298 -16.11 -7.36 9.16
CA ILE A 298 -16.24 -7.72 7.74
C ILE A 298 -17.45 -7.02 7.12
N GLY A 299 -18.59 -6.98 7.83
CA GLY A 299 -19.80 -6.29 7.37
C GLY A 299 -19.56 -4.81 7.07
N GLY A 300 -18.81 -4.13 7.93
CA GLY A 300 -18.41 -2.74 7.72
C GLY A 300 -17.48 -2.58 6.51
N ILE A 301 -16.47 -3.45 6.36
CA ILE A 301 -15.57 -3.45 5.19
C ILE A 301 -16.38 -3.61 3.89
N ILE A 302 -17.27 -4.58 3.81
CA ILE A 302 -18.09 -4.83 2.61
C ILE A 302 -19.04 -3.66 2.33
N LYS A 303 -19.70 -3.12 3.34
CA LYS A 303 -20.62 -1.97 3.21
C LYS A 303 -19.92 -0.77 2.59
N HIS A 304 -18.73 -0.44 3.06
CA HIS A 304 -17.97 0.75 2.65
C HIS A 304 -16.93 0.48 1.56
N ALA A 305 -16.85 -0.75 1.01
CA ALA A 305 -15.79 -1.17 0.10
C ALA A 305 -15.60 -0.23 -1.10
N ARG A 306 -16.69 0.28 -1.67
CA ARG A 306 -16.64 1.17 -2.83
C ARG A 306 -16.04 2.54 -2.50
N ALA A 307 -16.37 3.09 -1.34
CA ALA A 307 -15.72 4.31 -0.83
C ALA A 307 -14.25 4.03 -0.44
N LEU A 308 -13.97 2.87 0.16
CA LEU A 308 -12.61 2.44 0.48
C LEU A 308 -11.72 2.34 -0.75
N ASN A 309 -12.27 1.95 -1.92
CA ASN A 309 -11.49 1.86 -3.16
C ASN A 309 -10.77 3.17 -3.51
N ALA A 310 -11.29 4.33 -3.15
CA ALA A 310 -10.60 5.60 -3.35
C ALA A 310 -9.22 5.65 -2.67
N PHE A 311 -9.07 5.01 -1.50
CA PHE A 311 -7.82 4.94 -0.74
C PHE A 311 -7.03 3.65 -0.96
N THR A 312 -7.72 2.52 -1.16
CA THR A 312 -7.09 1.21 -1.30
C THR A 312 -6.64 0.91 -2.73
N ASN A 313 -7.28 1.54 -3.72
CA ASN A 313 -7.04 1.39 -5.16
C ASN A 313 -6.97 2.78 -5.79
N ALA A 314 -5.92 3.50 -5.41
CA ALA A 314 -5.84 4.95 -5.53
C ALA A 314 -5.31 5.45 -6.88
N SER A 315 -5.27 4.61 -7.91
CA SER A 315 -4.79 4.98 -9.24
C SER A 315 -5.75 4.55 -10.35
N THR A 316 -5.68 5.21 -11.49
CA THR A 316 -6.41 4.78 -12.70
C THR A 316 -5.94 3.40 -13.18
N ASN A 317 -4.70 3.02 -12.87
CA ASN A 317 -4.14 1.72 -13.20
C ASN A 317 -4.67 0.59 -12.28
N SER A 318 -5.10 0.90 -11.05
CA SER A 318 -5.70 -0.05 -10.11
C SER A 318 -6.87 -0.83 -10.73
N TYR A 319 -7.67 -0.15 -11.52
CA TYR A 319 -8.89 -0.71 -12.15
C TYR A 319 -8.60 -1.51 -13.43
N LYS A 320 -7.37 -1.50 -13.91
CA LYS A 320 -6.86 -2.46 -14.91
C LYS A 320 -6.47 -3.79 -14.27
N ARG A 321 -6.16 -3.81 -12.97
CA ARG A 321 -5.98 -5.02 -12.17
C ARG A 321 -7.33 -5.60 -11.72
N LEU A 322 -8.25 -4.76 -11.22
CA LEU A 322 -9.55 -5.18 -10.69
C LEU A 322 -10.51 -5.58 -11.82
N VAL A 323 -10.14 -6.62 -12.56
CA VAL A 323 -10.93 -7.22 -13.64
C VAL A 323 -10.99 -8.73 -13.41
N PRO A 324 -12.11 -9.41 -13.79
CA PRO A 324 -12.23 -10.86 -13.66
C PRO A 324 -11.15 -11.62 -14.43
N GLY A 325 -10.73 -12.79 -13.92
CA GLY A 325 -9.83 -13.70 -14.62
C GLY A 325 -8.33 -13.50 -14.40
N PHE A 326 -7.91 -12.58 -13.53
CA PHE A 326 -6.51 -12.31 -13.19
C PHE A 326 -6.23 -12.38 -11.67
N GLU A 327 -6.93 -13.25 -10.96
CA GLU A 327 -6.82 -13.45 -9.50
C GLU A 327 -7.08 -12.21 -8.65
N ALA A 328 -7.70 -11.17 -9.23
CA ALA A 328 -8.13 -9.99 -8.52
C ALA A 328 -9.60 -10.15 -8.08
N PRO A 329 -9.92 -10.04 -6.78
CA PRO A 329 -11.27 -10.20 -6.29
C PRO A 329 -12.09 -8.95 -6.58
N VAL A 330 -13.09 -9.09 -7.43
CA VAL A 330 -13.99 -7.97 -7.78
C VAL A 330 -15.33 -8.03 -7.04
N MET A 331 -15.75 -9.21 -6.59
CA MET A 331 -17.03 -9.41 -5.90
C MET A 331 -16.91 -9.16 -4.41
N LEU A 332 -17.79 -8.34 -3.88
CA LEU A 332 -17.86 -7.98 -2.46
C LEU A 332 -18.54 -9.11 -1.66
N ALA A 333 -17.77 -10.14 -1.40
CA ALA A 333 -18.15 -11.31 -0.64
C ALA A 333 -17.05 -11.69 0.35
N TYR A 334 -17.38 -12.53 1.33
CA TYR A 334 -16.40 -13.10 2.24
C TYR A 334 -16.51 -14.62 2.28
N SER A 335 -15.40 -15.28 2.59
CA SER A 335 -15.35 -16.73 2.70
C SER A 335 -14.13 -17.21 3.47
N ALA A 336 -14.26 -18.37 4.13
CA ALA A 336 -13.13 -19.05 4.77
C ALA A 336 -12.29 -19.80 3.72
N ARG A 337 -10.98 -19.55 3.72
CA ARG A 337 -9.99 -20.22 2.85
C ARG A 337 -10.14 -19.97 1.34
N ASN A 338 -11.13 -19.25 0.90
CA ASN A 338 -11.42 -19.01 -0.52
C ASN A 338 -10.71 -17.73 -1.02
N ARG A 339 -9.78 -17.88 -1.95
CA ARG A 339 -9.00 -16.76 -2.51
C ARG A 339 -9.75 -15.94 -3.55
N SER A 340 -10.92 -16.39 -4.03
CA SER A 340 -11.75 -15.61 -4.96
C SER A 340 -12.62 -14.54 -4.28
N ALA A 341 -12.77 -14.60 -2.94
CA ALA A 341 -13.55 -13.63 -2.17
C ALA A 341 -12.74 -12.35 -1.90
N SER A 342 -13.40 -11.19 -1.91
CA SER A 342 -12.79 -9.89 -1.55
C SER A 342 -12.30 -9.83 -0.11
N VAL A 343 -12.98 -10.53 0.80
CA VAL A 343 -12.56 -10.70 2.18
C VAL A 343 -12.41 -12.20 2.45
N ARG A 344 -11.19 -12.63 2.67
CA ARG A 344 -10.86 -14.01 3.00
C ARG A 344 -10.60 -14.15 4.50
N ILE A 345 -11.01 -15.26 5.08
CA ILE A 345 -10.66 -15.64 6.44
C ILE A 345 -9.58 -16.73 6.33
N PRO A 346 -8.30 -16.41 6.57
CA PRO A 346 -7.23 -17.41 6.52
C PRO A 346 -7.45 -18.48 7.59
N HIS A 347 -7.20 -19.75 7.21
CA HIS A 347 -7.20 -20.82 8.19
C HIS A 347 -5.93 -20.76 9.04
N ASP A 348 -6.09 -20.72 10.35
CA ASP A 348 -4.99 -20.84 11.29
C ASP A 348 -5.45 -21.70 12.48
N PRO A 349 -4.67 -22.73 12.88
CA PRO A 349 -5.03 -23.57 14.02
C PRO A 349 -4.97 -22.82 15.36
N ASN A 350 -4.20 -21.72 15.41
CA ASN A 350 -4.05 -20.91 16.61
C ASN A 350 -5.16 -19.85 16.70
N PRO A 351 -6.06 -19.89 17.69
CA PRO A 351 -7.11 -18.88 17.85
C PRO A 351 -6.57 -17.44 18.02
N LYS A 352 -5.34 -17.29 18.54
CA LYS A 352 -4.70 -15.97 18.70
C LYS A 352 -4.28 -15.33 17.37
N ALA A 353 -4.18 -16.14 16.31
CA ALA A 353 -3.81 -15.70 14.97
C ALA A 353 -5.03 -15.46 14.06
N ARG A 354 -6.26 -15.50 14.62
CA ARG A 354 -7.47 -15.21 13.85
C ARG A 354 -7.45 -13.80 13.31
N ARG A 355 -7.71 -13.69 12.00
CA ARG A 355 -7.65 -12.43 11.26
C ARG A 355 -8.51 -12.52 10.02
N ILE A 356 -8.75 -11.40 9.42
CA ILE A 356 -9.32 -11.29 8.06
C ILE A 356 -8.24 -10.82 7.10
N GLU A 357 -8.43 -11.07 5.82
CA GLU A 357 -7.59 -10.59 4.73
C GLU A 357 -8.48 -9.86 3.71
N VAL A 358 -8.25 -8.56 3.55
CA VAL A 358 -8.90 -7.75 2.51
C VAL A 358 -8.02 -7.80 1.26
N ARG A 359 -8.57 -8.28 0.14
CA ARG A 359 -7.79 -8.66 -1.03
C ARG A 359 -7.83 -7.69 -2.21
N PHE A 360 -8.77 -6.73 -2.23
CA PHE A 360 -8.85 -5.77 -3.33
C PHE A 360 -7.78 -4.66 -3.28
N PRO A 361 -7.16 -4.25 -2.14
CA PRO A 361 -6.17 -3.20 -2.12
C PRO A 361 -4.95 -3.48 -3.02
N ASP A 362 -4.29 -2.40 -3.43
CA ASP A 362 -3.01 -2.43 -4.12
C ASP A 362 -2.05 -1.37 -3.55
N SER A 363 -0.79 -1.43 -3.96
CA SER A 363 0.28 -0.61 -3.40
C SER A 363 0.29 0.86 -3.85
N THR A 364 -0.66 1.30 -4.68
CA THR A 364 -0.85 2.74 -4.99
C THR A 364 -1.58 3.47 -3.89
N GLY A 365 -2.27 2.74 -3.00
CA GLY A 365 -2.87 3.29 -1.79
C GLY A 365 -1.81 3.84 -0.84
N ASN A 366 -2.08 5.03 -0.29
CA ASN A 366 -1.30 5.56 0.81
C ASN A 366 -1.50 4.65 2.04
N PRO A 367 -0.46 4.00 2.59
CA PRO A 367 -0.66 2.99 3.63
C PRO A 367 -1.30 3.57 4.90
N TYR A 368 -0.98 4.81 5.28
CA TYR A 368 -1.57 5.46 6.45
C TYR A 368 -3.06 5.69 6.27
N LEU A 369 -3.47 6.27 5.12
CA LEU A 369 -4.88 6.54 4.82
C LEU A 369 -5.66 5.24 4.57
N SER A 370 -5.09 4.32 3.83
CA SER A 370 -5.71 3.04 3.47
C SER A 370 -6.00 2.18 4.71
N PHE A 371 -5.01 2.02 5.60
CA PHE A 371 -5.19 1.23 6.82
C PHE A 371 -6.17 1.90 7.78
N ALA A 372 -6.07 3.23 7.97
CA ALA A 372 -7.01 3.97 8.80
C ALA A 372 -8.44 3.86 8.28
N ALA A 373 -8.65 4.04 6.97
CA ALA A 373 -9.98 3.95 6.36
C ALA A 373 -10.60 2.55 6.51
N MET A 374 -9.82 1.48 6.28
CA MET A 374 -10.30 0.10 6.46
C MET A 374 -10.66 -0.17 7.93
N MET A 375 -9.85 0.29 8.88
CA MET A 375 -10.16 0.13 10.30
C MET A 375 -11.45 0.85 10.68
N LEU A 376 -11.64 2.09 10.23
CA LEU A 376 -12.85 2.87 10.51
C LEU A 376 -14.11 2.23 9.90
N ALA A 377 -14.00 1.68 8.68
CA ALA A 377 -15.09 0.91 8.07
C ALA A 377 -15.45 -0.33 8.92
N GLY A 378 -14.46 -1.07 9.39
CA GLY A 378 -14.67 -2.20 10.28
C GLY A 378 -15.28 -1.80 11.62
N LEU A 379 -14.86 -0.68 12.20
CA LEU A 379 -15.42 -0.15 13.44
C LEU A 379 -16.88 0.29 13.27
N ASP A 380 -17.24 0.93 12.13
CA ASP A 380 -18.64 1.23 11.81
C ASP A 380 -19.46 -0.05 11.78
N GLY A 381 -18.92 -1.11 11.20
CA GLY A 381 -19.55 -2.43 11.19
C GLY A 381 -19.82 -2.98 12.59
N ILE A 382 -18.84 -2.88 13.50
CA ILE A 382 -18.99 -3.34 14.88
C ILE A 382 -20.00 -2.48 15.66
N GLN A 383 -19.87 -1.15 15.58
CA GLN A 383 -20.71 -0.21 16.31
C GLN A 383 -22.19 -0.30 15.90
N ASN A 384 -22.44 -0.50 14.61
CA ASN A 384 -23.78 -0.61 14.03
C ASN A 384 -24.25 -2.06 13.83
N LYS A 385 -23.48 -3.06 14.27
CA LYS A 385 -23.81 -4.49 14.16
C LYS A 385 -24.16 -4.90 12.73
N ILE A 386 -23.35 -4.48 11.76
CA ILE A 386 -23.57 -4.75 10.35
C ILE A 386 -23.09 -6.17 10.04
N HIS A 387 -24.02 -7.09 9.86
CA HIS A 387 -23.69 -8.45 9.48
C HIS A 387 -23.34 -8.52 7.97
N PRO A 388 -22.28 -9.26 7.57
CA PRO A 388 -21.85 -9.31 6.17
C PRO A 388 -22.74 -10.16 5.25
N GLY A 389 -23.83 -10.72 5.75
CA GLY A 389 -24.65 -11.71 5.03
C GLY A 389 -24.07 -13.12 5.12
N ASP A 390 -24.46 -13.99 4.20
CA ASP A 390 -23.98 -15.36 4.13
C ASP A 390 -22.60 -15.44 3.47
N ALA A 391 -21.74 -16.33 3.98
CA ALA A 391 -20.45 -16.59 3.38
C ALA A 391 -20.60 -17.28 2.01
N MET A 392 -19.72 -16.98 1.07
CA MET A 392 -19.74 -17.54 -0.27
C MET A 392 -18.59 -18.53 -0.47
N ASP A 393 -18.85 -19.81 -0.18
CA ASP A 393 -17.85 -20.90 -0.21
C ASP A 393 -17.79 -21.59 -1.58
N LYS A 394 -17.80 -20.80 -2.67
CA LYS A 394 -17.70 -21.28 -4.06
C LYS A 394 -16.70 -20.44 -4.85
N ASP A 395 -16.25 -20.94 -5.97
CA ASP A 395 -15.38 -20.19 -6.86
C ASP A 395 -16.16 -19.00 -7.46
N LEU A 396 -15.77 -17.78 -7.06
CA LEU A 396 -16.40 -16.55 -7.53
C LEU A 396 -15.87 -16.10 -8.91
N TYR A 397 -14.82 -16.73 -9.42
CA TYR A 397 -14.31 -16.44 -10.77
C TYR A 397 -15.10 -17.14 -11.88
N ASP A 398 -15.89 -18.16 -11.53
CA ASP A 398 -16.67 -18.98 -12.48
C ASP A 398 -18.13 -19.08 -12.03
N LEU A 399 -18.81 -17.96 -11.89
CA LEU A 399 -20.22 -17.89 -11.50
C LEU A 399 -21.14 -17.82 -12.73
N PRO A 400 -22.34 -18.42 -12.66
CA PRO A 400 -23.38 -18.15 -13.63
C PRO A 400 -23.70 -16.65 -13.69
N PRO A 401 -23.95 -16.05 -14.88
CA PRO A 401 -24.17 -14.60 -15.03
C PRO A 401 -25.28 -14.01 -14.15
N GLU A 402 -26.31 -14.80 -13.84
CA GLU A 402 -27.40 -14.36 -12.98
C GLU A 402 -26.99 -14.27 -11.49
N GLU A 403 -26.11 -15.18 -11.05
CA GLU A 403 -25.56 -15.13 -9.69
C GLU A 403 -24.52 -13.99 -9.56
N GLU A 404 -23.68 -13.82 -10.58
CA GLU A 404 -22.71 -12.73 -10.63
C GLU A 404 -23.35 -11.36 -10.47
N LYS A 405 -24.45 -11.10 -11.22
CA LYS A 405 -25.20 -9.83 -11.15
C LYS A 405 -25.80 -9.54 -9.78
N ALA A 406 -26.07 -10.56 -8.97
CA ALA A 406 -26.68 -10.41 -7.65
C ALA A 406 -25.67 -9.99 -6.58
N ILE A 407 -24.35 -10.11 -6.85
CA ILE A 407 -23.29 -9.82 -5.87
C ILE A 407 -22.78 -8.41 -6.12
N PRO A 408 -22.73 -7.52 -5.10
CA PRO A 408 -22.10 -6.22 -5.24
C PRO A 408 -20.64 -6.35 -5.64
N GLN A 409 -20.14 -5.40 -6.43
CA GLN A 409 -18.77 -5.41 -6.91
C GLN A 409 -18.01 -4.15 -6.45
N VAL A 410 -16.69 -4.25 -6.36
CA VAL A 410 -15.80 -3.11 -6.21
C VAL A 410 -15.97 -2.11 -7.35
N CYS A 411 -15.45 -0.90 -7.21
CA CYS A 411 -15.47 0.07 -8.29
C CYS A 411 -14.65 -0.42 -9.49
N TYR A 412 -15.05 0.00 -10.69
CA TYR A 412 -14.37 -0.32 -11.95
C TYR A 412 -13.54 0.86 -12.51
N ALA A 413 -13.57 2.01 -11.84
CA ALA A 413 -12.82 3.21 -12.23
C ALA A 413 -12.54 4.09 -11.02
N LEU A 414 -11.44 4.87 -11.08
CA LEU A 414 -11.04 5.74 -9.98
C LEU A 414 -12.07 6.85 -9.71
N ASP A 415 -12.62 7.46 -10.76
CA ASP A 415 -13.67 8.48 -10.60
C ASP A 415 -14.91 7.94 -9.92
N GLN A 416 -15.31 6.71 -10.23
CA GLN A 416 -16.40 6.05 -9.52
C GLN A 416 -16.09 5.89 -8.03
N ALA A 417 -14.86 5.47 -7.69
CA ALA A 417 -14.44 5.33 -6.30
C ALA A 417 -14.44 6.67 -5.56
N LEU A 418 -14.02 7.74 -6.23
CA LEU A 418 -14.06 9.10 -5.68
C LEU A 418 -15.49 9.60 -5.47
N ASP A 419 -16.41 9.33 -6.39
CA ASP A 419 -17.83 9.62 -6.24
C ASP A 419 -18.47 8.85 -5.07
N GLU A 420 -18.10 7.58 -4.89
CA GLU A 420 -18.58 6.79 -3.75
C GLU A 420 -18.00 7.29 -2.43
N LEU A 421 -16.74 7.72 -2.40
CA LEU A 421 -16.14 8.35 -1.23
C LEU A 421 -16.87 9.65 -0.86
N ASP A 422 -17.21 10.47 -1.86
CA ASP A 422 -17.94 11.71 -1.62
C ASP A 422 -19.33 11.47 -0.98
N ARG A 423 -20.02 10.41 -1.42
CA ARG A 423 -21.35 10.03 -0.90
C ARG A 423 -21.31 9.33 0.44
N ASP A 424 -20.29 8.51 0.69
CA ASP A 424 -20.15 7.64 1.86
C ASP A 424 -18.87 7.97 2.63
N ARG A 425 -18.82 9.13 3.27
CA ARG A 425 -17.67 9.61 4.03
C ARG A 425 -17.87 9.65 5.55
N SER A 426 -19.10 9.47 6.02
CA SER A 426 -19.45 9.67 7.43
C SER A 426 -18.70 8.73 8.39
N PHE A 427 -18.41 7.50 7.96
CA PHE A 427 -17.64 6.54 8.75
C PHE A 427 -16.16 6.95 8.93
N LEU A 428 -15.65 7.81 8.06
CA LEU A 428 -14.26 8.32 8.11
C LEU A 428 -14.10 9.53 9.03
N THR A 429 -15.16 10.37 9.13
CA THR A 429 -15.10 11.64 9.87
C THR A 429 -15.37 11.48 11.37
N VAL A 430 -15.70 10.26 11.81
CA VAL A 430 -15.90 9.96 13.23
C VAL A 430 -14.66 10.31 14.06
N GLY A 431 -14.88 10.92 15.22
CA GLY A 431 -13.80 11.31 16.11
C GLY A 431 -12.79 12.32 15.51
N GLY A 432 -13.12 12.94 14.38
CA GLY A 432 -12.21 13.86 13.68
C GLY A 432 -10.99 13.18 13.08
N VAL A 433 -11.06 11.88 12.77
CA VAL A 433 -9.92 11.12 12.20
C VAL A 433 -9.59 11.61 10.81
N PHE A 434 -10.54 11.52 9.86
CA PHE A 434 -10.51 12.26 8.61
C PHE A 434 -11.32 13.53 8.79
N THR A 435 -10.99 14.56 8.01
CA THR A 435 -11.80 15.79 7.93
C THR A 435 -12.41 15.90 6.53
N ASP A 436 -13.50 16.66 6.41
CA ASP A 436 -14.07 16.96 5.09
C ASP A 436 -13.06 17.68 4.20
N ASP A 437 -12.23 18.58 4.77
CA ASP A 437 -11.16 19.26 4.06
C ASP A 437 -10.12 18.30 3.46
N LEU A 438 -9.69 17.28 4.21
CA LEU A 438 -8.81 16.24 3.70
C LEU A 438 -9.48 15.45 2.58
N ILE A 439 -10.73 15.02 2.76
CA ILE A 439 -11.45 14.19 1.79
C ILE A 439 -11.68 14.98 0.50
N ASP A 440 -12.14 16.22 0.58
CA ASP A 440 -12.35 17.08 -0.58
C ASP A 440 -11.05 17.38 -1.32
N GLY A 441 -9.97 17.68 -0.58
CA GLY A 441 -8.64 17.88 -1.13
C GLY A 441 -8.09 16.63 -1.81
N TYR A 442 -8.31 15.45 -1.24
CA TYR A 442 -7.93 14.17 -1.82
C TYR A 442 -8.71 13.88 -3.12
N ILE A 443 -10.03 14.05 -3.11
CA ILE A 443 -10.88 13.88 -4.30
C ILE A 443 -10.41 14.82 -5.42
N ALA A 444 -10.21 16.11 -5.12
CA ALA A 444 -9.74 17.09 -6.10
C ALA A 444 -8.38 16.72 -6.70
N LEU A 445 -7.44 16.28 -5.85
CA LEU A 445 -6.11 15.83 -6.27
C LEU A 445 -6.18 14.62 -7.20
N LYS A 446 -6.98 13.61 -6.85
CA LYS A 446 -7.12 12.38 -7.64
C LYS A 446 -7.91 12.57 -8.94
N MET A 447 -8.89 13.48 -8.95
CA MET A 447 -9.61 13.84 -10.17
C MET A 447 -8.70 14.47 -11.24
N GLN A 448 -7.58 15.10 -10.88
CA GLN A 448 -6.57 15.55 -11.84
C GLN A 448 -5.94 14.36 -12.59
N GLU A 449 -5.69 13.25 -11.92
CA GLU A 449 -5.15 12.02 -12.52
C GLU A 449 -6.18 11.40 -13.49
N VAL A 450 -7.45 11.33 -13.08
CA VAL A 450 -8.55 10.87 -13.91
C VAL A 450 -8.68 11.72 -15.17
N THR A 451 -8.70 13.04 -15.01
CA THR A 451 -8.82 13.98 -16.14
C THR A 451 -7.64 13.83 -17.10
N ARG A 452 -6.42 13.72 -16.58
CA ARG A 452 -5.23 13.51 -17.40
C ARG A 452 -5.34 12.23 -18.24
N LEU A 453 -5.77 11.11 -17.65
CA LEU A 453 -5.97 9.86 -18.39
C LEU A 453 -7.05 10.01 -19.46
N ARG A 454 -8.21 10.62 -19.14
CA ARG A 454 -9.32 10.84 -20.08
C ARG A 454 -8.93 11.70 -21.29
N MET A 455 -8.00 12.64 -21.11
CA MET A 455 -7.51 13.51 -22.17
C MET A 455 -6.40 12.87 -23.02
N THR A 456 -5.88 11.72 -22.62
CA THR A 456 -4.75 11.06 -23.29
C THR A 456 -5.25 9.93 -24.17
N THR A 457 -5.07 10.07 -25.50
CA THR A 457 -5.40 9.02 -26.46
C THR A 457 -4.49 7.81 -26.27
N HIS A 458 -5.05 6.61 -26.21
CA HIS A 458 -4.32 5.37 -26.02
C HIS A 458 -4.13 4.63 -27.35
N PRO A 459 -2.97 3.98 -27.60
CA PRO A 459 -2.74 3.23 -28.84
C PRO A 459 -3.81 2.18 -29.18
N VAL A 460 -4.40 1.52 -28.17
CA VAL A 460 -5.47 0.53 -28.38
C VAL A 460 -6.74 1.13 -29.01
N GLU A 461 -6.99 2.43 -28.84
CA GLU A 461 -8.14 3.09 -29.47
C GLU A 461 -7.99 3.19 -31.01
N PHE A 462 -6.75 3.31 -31.49
CA PHE A 462 -6.48 3.24 -32.94
C PHE A 462 -6.72 1.85 -33.49
N ASP A 463 -6.32 0.80 -32.74
CA ASP A 463 -6.57 -0.58 -33.11
C ASP A 463 -8.09 -0.84 -33.24
N MET A 464 -8.86 -0.39 -32.25
CA MET A 464 -10.31 -0.62 -32.22
C MET A 464 -11.13 0.26 -33.18
N TYR A 465 -10.72 1.50 -33.40
CA TYR A 465 -11.64 2.52 -33.97
C TYR A 465 -11.11 3.27 -35.20
N TYR A 466 -9.84 3.15 -35.56
CA TYR A 466 -9.25 3.99 -36.62
C TYR A 466 -9.93 3.81 -37.99
N SER A 467 -10.43 2.61 -38.27
CA SER A 467 -11.06 2.26 -39.54
C SER A 467 -12.59 2.15 -39.50
N LEU A 468 -13.23 2.65 -38.42
CA LEU A 468 -14.70 2.67 -38.31
C LEU A 468 -15.30 3.75 -39.22
#